data_570455996dde89afc6e74d6684a730a1
#
_entry.id   570455996dde89afc6e74d6684a730a1
#
_cell.length_a   1.000
_cell.length_b   1.000
_cell.length_c   1.000
_cell.angle_alpha   90.00
_cell.angle_beta   90.00
_cell.angle_gamma   90.00
#
_symmetry.space_group_name_H-M   'P 1'
#
loop_
_entity.id
_entity.type
_entity.pdbx_description
1 polymer ?
#
loop_
_entity_poly.entity_id
_entity_poly.type
_entity_poly.pdbx_seq_one_letter_code
_entity_poly.pdbx_strand_id
1 'polypeptide(L)'
;MGLDQFAGRHTWRKHARLQKFMAIMHKEQNPEQTDYDSGGLDHLGFNAGDVPVEMTKEVVDKLEEAIKNNYKDYVAEDGFFWGQQYQEESVEEYRQQDLDFLADCKKALDNNDTILYECSW
;
A
#
# COMPACT_ATOMS: atom_id res chain seq x y z
N MET A 1 -11.02 2.58 -15.36
CA MET A 1 -10.29 1.54 -14.66
C MET A 1 -8.93 2.00 -14.23
N GLY A 2 -8.60 1.73 -13.05
CA GLY A 2 -7.32 2.10 -12.51
C GLY A 2 -7.33 1.88 -11.01
N LEU A 3 -6.17 1.94 -10.42
CA LEU A 3 -6.02 1.75 -8.99
C LEU A 3 -6.11 3.10 -8.29
N ASP A 4 -7.12 3.26 -7.45
CA ASP A 4 -7.25 4.40 -6.55
C ASP A 4 -7.01 3.92 -5.12
N GLN A 5 -6.22 4.66 -4.37
CA GLN A 5 -5.76 4.25 -3.05
C GLN A 5 -6.09 5.35 -2.04
N PHE A 6 -6.53 4.94 -0.85
CA PHE A 6 -7.01 5.88 0.16
C PHE A 6 -6.53 5.47 1.54
N ALA A 7 -6.06 6.42 2.31
CA ALA A 7 -5.73 6.16 3.71
C ALA A 7 -5.73 7.49 4.48
N GLY A 8 -6.63 7.61 5.44
CA GLY A 8 -6.78 8.87 6.16
C GLY A 8 -7.14 10.00 5.22
N ARG A 9 -6.35 11.07 5.23
CA ARG A 9 -6.54 12.21 4.34
C ARG A 9 -5.77 12.09 3.04
N HIS A 10 -5.07 10.98 2.83
CA HIS A 10 -4.20 10.79 1.68
C HIS A 10 -4.86 9.95 0.61
N THR A 11 -4.59 10.29 -0.64
CA THR A 11 -5.02 9.50 -1.79
C THR A 11 -3.85 9.36 -2.75
N TRP A 12 -3.77 8.19 -3.36
CA TRP A 12 -2.78 7.93 -4.41
C TRP A 12 -3.51 7.37 -5.62
N ARG A 13 -2.86 7.44 -6.73
CA ARG A 13 -3.38 6.80 -7.94
C ARG A 13 -2.26 6.01 -8.58
N LYS A 14 -2.47 4.70 -8.68
CA LYS A 14 -1.53 3.79 -9.33
C LYS A 14 -0.13 3.79 -8.73
N HIS A 15 -0.04 3.96 -7.42
CA HIS A 15 1.24 3.81 -6.73
C HIS A 15 1.50 2.32 -6.51
N ALA A 16 2.09 1.69 -7.52
CA ALA A 16 2.18 0.23 -7.58
C ALA A 16 2.97 -0.39 -6.43
N ARG A 17 4.08 0.22 -6.05
CA ARG A 17 4.91 -0.34 -4.98
C ARG A 17 4.24 -0.22 -3.62
N LEU A 18 3.52 0.88 -3.37
CA LEU A 18 2.72 0.99 -2.16
C LEU A 18 1.64 -0.08 -2.15
N GLN A 19 0.99 -0.31 -3.29
CA GLN A 19 -0.03 -1.34 -3.37
C GLN A 19 0.53 -2.72 -3.09
N LYS A 20 1.71 -3.02 -3.62
CA LYS A 20 2.37 -4.30 -3.34
C LYS A 20 2.67 -4.44 -1.85
N PHE A 21 3.19 -3.37 -1.23
CA PHE A 21 3.44 -3.36 0.20
C PHE A 21 2.14 -3.64 0.97
N MET A 22 1.07 -2.92 0.63
CA MET A 22 -0.19 -3.07 1.35
C MET A 22 -0.83 -4.43 1.11
N ALA A 23 -0.65 -5.01 -0.07
CA ALA A 23 -1.16 -6.35 -0.34
C ALA A 23 -0.50 -7.39 0.57
N ILE A 24 0.81 -7.25 0.77
CA ILE A 24 1.54 -8.15 1.67
C ILE A 24 1.08 -7.97 3.10
N MET A 25 0.90 -6.71 3.54
CA MET A 25 0.41 -6.44 4.89
C MET A 25 -1.00 -6.96 5.08
N HIS A 26 -1.85 -6.80 4.06
CA HIS A 26 -3.22 -7.32 4.11
C HIS A 26 -3.22 -8.82 4.32
N LYS A 27 -2.36 -9.52 3.60
CA LYS A 27 -2.25 -10.97 3.74
C LYS A 27 -1.74 -11.37 5.10
N GLU A 28 -0.80 -10.62 5.66
CA GLU A 28 -0.30 -10.91 7.01
C GLU A 28 -1.36 -10.70 8.07
N GLN A 29 -2.20 -9.69 7.90
CA GLN A 29 -3.29 -9.42 8.83
C GLN A 29 -4.46 -10.39 8.66
N ASN A 30 -4.61 -10.96 7.47
CA ASN A 30 -5.73 -11.84 7.14
C ASN A 30 -5.21 -13.12 6.49
N PRO A 31 -4.48 -13.95 7.23
CA PRO A 31 -3.81 -15.13 6.64
C PRO A 31 -4.76 -16.17 6.08
N GLU A 32 -6.02 -16.13 6.50
CA GLU A 32 -7.03 -17.08 5.99
C GLU A 32 -7.72 -16.58 4.73
N GLN A 33 -7.47 -15.36 4.32
CA GLN A 33 -8.05 -14.80 3.12
C GLN A 33 -7.37 -15.40 1.89
N THR A 34 -8.15 -15.95 0.97
CA THR A 34 -7.60 -16.65 -0.18
C THR A 34 -8.08 -16.09 -1.52
N ASP A 35 -8.92 -15.08 -1.51
CA ASP A 35 -9.57 -14.59 -2.73
C ASP A 35 -8.85 -13.39 -3.36
N TYR A 36 -7.54 -13.40 -3.29
CA TYR A 36 -6.75 -12.26 -3.78
C TYR A 36 -6.65 -12.19 -5.28
N ASP A 37 -6.76 -13.30 -5.94
CA ASP A 37 -6.38 -13.40 -7.33
C ASP A 37 -7.54 -13.78 -8.23
N SER A 38 -8.75 -13.60 -7.77
CA SER A 38 -9.91 -14.02 -8.55
C SER A 38 -9.92 -13.41 -9.94
N GLY A 39 -9.28 -12.29 -10.13
CA GLY A 39 -9.16 -11.67 -11.43
C GLY A 39 -7.84 -11.93 -12.13
N GLY A 40 -7.00 -12.78 -11.58
CA GLY A 40 -5.69 -13.05 -12.14
C GLY A 40 -4.70 -11.93 -11.91
N LEU A 41 -5.01 -11.03 -11.01
CA LEU A 41 -4.14 -9.90 -10.70
C LEU A 41 -3.26 -10.17 -9.50
N ASP A 42 -3.20 -11.40 -9.10
CA ASP A 42 -2.45 -11.81 -7.94
C ASP A 42 -2.87 -11.03 -6.72
N HIS A 43 -1.96 -10.92 -5.81
CA HIS A 43 -2.22 -10.19 -4.58
C HIS A 43 -2.33 -8.68 -4.79
N LEU A 44 -1.96 -8.18 -5.97
CA LEU A 44 -2.18 -6.77 -6.27
C LEU A 44 -3.64 -6.46 -6.53
N GLY A 45 -4.42 -7.48 -6.87
CA GLY A 45 -5.83 -7.30 -7.17
C GLY A 45 -6.73 -7.28 -5.95
N PHE A 46 -6.19 -7.33 -4.74
CA PHE A 46 -7.03 -7.29 -3.57
C PHE A 46 -7.82 -5.98 -3.51
N ASN A 47 -9.00 -6.06 -2.97
CA ASN A 47 -9.84 -4.88 -2.76
C ASN A 47 -9.98 -4.66 -1.26
N ALA A 48 -9.23 -3.72 -0.74
CA ALA A 48 -9.21 -3.46 0.70
C ALA A 48 -10.44 -2.68 1.18
N GLY A 49 -11.40 -2.41 0.28
CA GLY A 49 -12.64 -1.78 0.70
C GLY A 49 -13.44 -2.63 1.65
N ASP A 50 -13.39 -3.94 1.48
CA ASP A 50 -14.11 -4.88 2.35
C ASP A 50 -13.36 -5.16 3.64
N VAL A 51 -12.03 -5.31 3.54
CA VAL A 51 -11.18 -5.58 4.69
C VAL A 51 -9.96 -4.66 4.57
N PRO A 52 -10.00 -3.48 5.16
CA PRO A 52 -8.88 -2.54 5.04
C PRO A 52 -7.64 -3.03 5.76
N VAL A 53 -6.49 -2.50 5.33
CA VAL A 53 -5.23 -2.76 6.01
C VAL A 53 -5.13 -1.80 7.20
N GLU A 54 -4.95 -2.34 8.38
CA GLU A 54 -4.77 -1.51 9.57
C GLU A 54 -3.31 -1.08 9.68
N MET A 55 -3.09 0.21 9.83
CA MET A 55 -1.76 0.77 10.00
C MET A 55 -1.33 0.66 11.45
N THR A 56 -1.06 -0.58 11.87
CA THR A 56 -0.57 -0.87 13.21
C THR A 56 0.89 -0.42 13.36
N LYS A 57 1.41 -0.42 14.58
CA LYS A 57 2.80 -0.06 14.78
C LYS A 57 3.74 -0.93 13.95
N GLU A 58 3.46 -2.23 13.88
CA GLU A 58 4.27 -3.14 13.09
C GLU A 58 4.27 -2.76 11.61
N VAL A 59 3.09 -2.47 11.06
CA VAL A 59 2.97 -2.07 9.65
C VAL A 59 3.65 -0.74 9.43
N VAL A 60 3.49 0.21 10.35
CA VAL A 60 4.10 1.52 10.23
C VAL A 60 5.63 1.42 10.25
N ASP A 61 6.19 0.58 11.11
CA ASP A 61 7.62 0.38 11.14
C ASP A 61 8.14 -0.21 9.82
N LYS A 62 7.41 -1.16 9.26
CA LYS A 62 7.76 -1.76 7.97
C LYS A 62 7.61 -0.75 6.83
N LEU A 63 6.60 0.09 6.89
CA LEU A 63 6.40 1.13 5.89
C LEU A 63 7.55 2.14 5.90
N GLU A 64 7.98 2.54 7.08
CA GLU A 64 9.12 3.45 7.19
C GLU A 64 10.36 2.87 6.52
N GLU A 65 10.64 1.60 6.78
CA GLU A 65 11.77 0.93 6.15
C GLU A 65 11.60 0.84 4.64
N ALA A 66 10.39 0.54 4.18
CA ALA A 66 10.10 0.46 2.75
C ALA A 66 10.35 1.80 2.07
N ILE A 67 9.89 2.89 2.67
CA ILE A 67 10.08 4.23 2.11
C ILE A 67 11.57 4.56 2.02
N LYS A 68 12.32 4.27 3.07
CA LYS A 68 13.77 4.54 3.10
C LYS A 68 14.51 3.80 1.99
N ASN A 69 14.03 2.63 1.61
CA ASN A 69 14.66 1.78 0.60
C ASN A 69 13.97 1.89 -0.75
N ASN A 70 13.18 2.92 -0.98
CA ASN A 70 12.46 3.17 -2.22
C ASN A 70 11.58 1.98 -2.63
N TYR A 71 11.03 1.28 -1.63
CA TYR A 71 10.18 0.09 -1.85
C TYR A 71 10.86 -0.98 -2.69
N LYS A 72 12.16 -1.14 -2.57
CA LYS A 72 12.90 -2.07 -3.44
C LYS A 72 12.44 -3.52 -3.30
N ASP A 73 11.93 -3.90 -2.12
CA ASP A 73 11.44 -5.25 -1.88
C ASP A 73 9.97 -5.41 -2.25
N TYR A 74 9.36 -4.36 -2.77
CA TYR A 74 7.93 -4.32 -3.09
C TYR A 74 7.69 -3.94 -4.54
N VAL A 75 8.59 -4.35 -5.41
CA VAL A 75 8.44 -4.10 -6.85
C VAL A 75 7.30 -4.96 -7.37
N ALA A 76 6.31 -4.32 -7.99
CA ALA A 76 5.21 -5.04 -8.58
C ALA A 76 5.69 -5.77 -9.84
N GLU A 77 5.08 -6.91 -10.10
CA GLU A 77 5.49 -7.72 -11.24
C GLU A 77 5.14 -7.03 -12.54
N ASP A 78 6.05 -7.13 -13.51
CA ASP A 78 5.81 -6.63 -14.85
C ASP A 78 4.69 -7.40 -15.51
N GLY A 79 4.16 -6.81 -16.56
CA GLY A 79 3.21 -7.51 -17.41
C GLY A 79 1.78 -7.04 -17.26
N PHE A 80 1.51 -6.18 -16.31
CA PHE A 80 0.18 -5.62 -16.15
C PHE A 80 0.15 -4.20 -16.69
N PHE A 81 -0.11 -3.25 -15.80
CA PHE A 81 -0.32 -1.88 -16.20
C PHE A 81 0.93 -1.05 -16.08
N TRP A 82 1.95 -1.59 -15.44
CA TRP A 82 3.10 -0.77 -15.07
C TRP A 82 4.40 -1.52 -15.26
N GLY A 83 5.28 -0.89 -16.01
CA GLY A 83 6.65 -1.32 -16.09
C GLY A 83 7.44 -0.77 -14.92
N GLN A 84 8.68 -1.17 -14.82
CA GLN A 84 9.54 -0.76 -13.73
C GLN A 84 9.79 0.74 -13.70
N GLN A 85 9.97 1.33 -14.88
CA GLN A 85 10.19 2.79 -14.97
C GLN A 85 9.00 3.56 -14.41
N TYR A 86 7.78 3.12 -14.71
CA TYR A 86 6.59 3.75 -14.17
C TYR A 86 6.56 3.65 -12.65
N GLN A 87 6.93 2.51 -12.10
CA GLN A 87 6.95 2.31 -10.66
C GLN A 87 7.95 3.24 -9.99
N GLU A 88 9.13 3.40 -10.59
CA GLU A 88 10.15 4.30 -10.05
C GLU A 88 9.70 5.75 -10.09
N GLU A 89 9.05 6.17 -11.17
CA GLU A 89 8.50 7.50 -11.28
C GLU A 89 7.44 7.75 -10.22
N SER A 90 6.59 6.76 -9.94
CA SER A 90 5.56 6.88 -8.90
C SER A 90 6.18 7.00 -7.53
N VAL A 91 7.23 6.25 -7.23
CA VAL A 91 7.93 6.37 -5.96
C VAL A 91 8.46 7.80 -5.77
N GLU A 92 9.05 8.37 -6.81
CA GLU A 92 9.55 9.74 -6.77
C GLU A 92 8.42 10.74 -6.60
N GLU A 93 7.36 10.59 -7.39
CA GLU A 93 6.24 11.51 -7.36
C GLU A 93 5.58 11.55 -5.99
N TYR A 94 5.42 10.40 -5.36
CA TYR A 94 4.70 10.31 -4.09
C TYR A 94 5.60 10.31 -2.86
N ARG A 95 6.89 10.52 -3.03
CA ARG A 95 7.83 10.43 -1.90
C ARG A 95 7.41 11.33 -0.73
N GLN A 96 7.13 12.59 -1.00
CA GLN A 96 6.76 13.51 0.07
C GLN A 96 5.42 13.12 0.69
N GLN A 97 4.47 12.73 -0.14
CA GLN A 97 3.18 12.30 0.37
C GLN A 97 3.31 11.04 1.23
N ASP A 98 4.16 10.10 0.82
CA ASP A 98 4.39 8.90 1.60
C ASP A 98 5.00 9.23 2.97
N LEU A 99 5.92 10.19 3.01
CA LEU A 99 6.50 10.63 4.28
C LEU A 99 5.46 11.32 5.16
N ASP A 100 4.59 12.14 4.56
CA ASP A 100 3.51 12.80 5.29
C ASP A 100 2.51 11.77 5.82
N PHE A 101 2.20 10.75 5.03
CA PHE A 101 1.34 9.66 5.45
C PHE A 101 1.96 8.90 6.61
N LEU A 102 3.24 8.60 6.52
CA LEU A 102 3.96 7.92 7.59
C LEU A 102 3.87 8.73 8.90
N ALA A 103 4.08 10.04 8.82
CA ALA A 103 3.98 10.92 9.99
C ALA A 103 2.58 10.91 10.58
N ASP A 104 1.56 10.94 9.73
CA ASP A 104 0.17 10.87 10.19
C ASP A 104 -0.12 9.55 10.89
N CYS A 105 0.40 8.44 10.37
CA CYS A 105 0.22 7.14 11.00
C CYS A 105 0.87 7.09 12.39
N LYS A 106 2.07 7.63 12.52
CA LYS A 106 2.77 7.67 13.81
C LYS A 106 1.99 8.51 14.82
N LYS A 107 1.47 9.65 14.36
CA LYS A 107 0.68 10.52 15.22
C LYS A 107 -0.61 9.84 15.68
N ALA A 108 -1.28 9.13 14.77
CA ALA A 108 -2.48 8.39 15.12
C ALA A 108 -2.19 7.35 16.19
N LEU A 109 -1.11 6.60 16.03
CA LEU A 109 -0.73 5.59 17.01
C LEU A 109 -0.44 6.21 18.38
N ASP A 110 0.21 7.38 18.41
CA ASP A 110 0.48 8.08 19.66
C ASP A 110 -0.81 8.50 20.36
N ASN A 111 -1.89 8.69 19.60
CA ASN A 111 -3.20 9.06 20.13
C ASN A 111 -4.12 7.85 20.32
N ASN A 112 -3.58 6.64 20.27
CA ASN A 112 -4.35 5.40 20.37
C ASN A 112 -5.40 5.27 19.28
N ASP A 113 -5.07 5.76 18.09
CA ASP A 113 -5.94 5.71 16.92
C ASP A 113 -5.26 4.89 15.84
N THR A 114 -6.01 4.50 14.81
CA THR A 114 -5.49 3.69 13.73
C THR A 114 -6.01 4.22 12.40
N ILE A 115 -5.11 4.38 11.44
CA ILE A 115 -5.49 4.74 10.08
C ILE A 115 -5.69 3.44 9.30
N LEU A 116 -6.68 3.44 8.42
CA LEU A 116 -7.01 2.29 7.58
C LEU A 116 -6.68 2.60 6.13
N TYR A 117 -6.04 1.65 5.45
CA TYR A 117 -5.76 1.77 4.02
C TYR A 117 -6.77 0.98 3.22
N GLU A 118 -7.34 1.61 2.21
CA GLU A 118 -8.29 1.00 1.29
C GLU A 118 -7.87 1.25 -0.15
N CYS A 119 -8.34 0.44 -1.04
CA CYS A 119 -8.08 0.63 -2.47
C CYS A 119 -9.27 0.18 -3.30
N SER A 120 -9.34 0.72 -4.51
CA SER A 120 -10.38 0.37 -5.47
C SER A 120 -9.76 0.28 -6.86
N TRP A 121 -10.05 -0.78 -7.55
CA TRP A 121 -9.62 -1.00 -8.95
C TRP A 121 -10.69 -0.50 -9.97
#